data_9c3168a18c20cdfb7ca15be0e9b832b6
#
_entry.id   9c3168a18c20cdfb7ca15be0e9b832b6
#
_cell.length_a   1.000
_cell.length_b   1.000
_cell.length_c   1.000
_cell.angle_alpha   90.00
_cell.angle_beta   90.00
_cell.angle_gamma   90.00
#
_symmetry.space_group_name_H-M   'P 1'
#
loop_
_entity.id
_entity.type
_entity.pdbx_description
1 polymer ?
#
loop_
_entity_poly.entity_id
_entity_poly.type
_entity_poly.pdbx_seq_one_letter_code
_entity_poly.pdbx_strand_id
1 'polypeptide(L)'
;MRKIGLLPFTILYWLITYTRNILFDVGILNSTIIPGKSISVGNLSVGGSGKTPMVNYLTSLLQNEHSIQILSRGYGRKTTGYRHVNSTDDASTVGDEPLSYFQKFAPKTDVFVCEKRQEALVKMNELNPS
;
A
#
# COMPACT_ATOMS: atom_id res chain seq x y z
N MET A 1 -14.78 -22.91 26.01
CA MET A 1 -14.99 -24.09 25.13
C MET A 1 -15.36 -23.76 23.65
N ARG A 2 -15.28 -22.51 23.19
CA ARG A 2 -15.65 -22.11 21.79
C ARG A 2 -14.50 -22.22 20.76
N LYS A 3 -13.27 -22.52 21.17
CA LYS A 3 -12.08 -22.51 20.27
C LYS A 3 -11.86 -23.80 19.46
N ILE A 4 -12.41 -24.91 19.89
CA ILE A 4 -12.21 -26.22 19.24
C ILE A 4 -12.95 -26.32 17.90
N GLY A 5 -14.11 -25.69 17.77
CA GLY A 5 -14.88 -25.68 16.51
C GLY A 5 -14.22 -24.92 15.34
N LEU A 6 -13.22 -24.08 15.61
CA LEU A 6 -12.49 -23.31 14.58
C LEU A 6 -11.22 -24.03 14.09
N LEU A 7 -10.81 -25.11 14.75
CA LEU A 7 -9.60 -25.88 14.42
C LEU A 7 -9.54 -26.35 12.95
N PRO A 8 -10.60 -26.95 12.36
CA PRO A 8 -10.56 -27.37 10.97
C PRO A 8 -10.40 -26.19 9.99
N PHE A 9 -11.01 -25.04 10.30
CA PHE A 9 -10.84 -23.82 9.49
C PHE A 9 -9.45 -23.22 9.59
N THR A 10 -8.81 -23.32 10.76
CA THR A 10 -7.43 -22.90 10.97
C THR A 10 -6.45 -23.75 10.18
N ILE A 11 -6.65 -25.09 10.16
CA ILE A 11 -5.82 -26.01 9.38
C ILE A 11 -5.99 -25.75 7.88
N LEU A 12 -7.22 -25.58 7.41
CA LEU A 12 -7.51 -25.26 6.02
C LEU A 12 -6.87 -23.94 5.59
N TYR A 13 -7.01 -22.90 6.40
CA TYR A 13 -6.38 -21.60 6.14
C TYR A 13 -4.86 -21.71 6.12
N TRP A 14 -4.26 -22.46 7.06
CA TRP A 14 -2.82 -22.71 7.08
C TRP A 14 -2.36 -23.43 5.82
N LEU A 15 -3.08 -24.48 5.38
CA LEU A 15 -2.75 -25.23 4.17
C LEU A 15 -2.80 -24.34 2.92
N ILE A 16 -3.85 -23.51 2.79
CA ILE A 16 -4.00 -22.57 1.66
C ILE A 16 -2.84 -21.56 1.66
N THR A 17 -2.52 -20.96 2.80
CA THR A 17 -1.44 -19.96 2.89
C THR A 17 -0.07 -20.59 2.67
N TYR A 18 0.17 -21.78 3.17
CA TYR A 18 1.40 -22.53 2.96
C TYR A 18 1.60 -22.88 1.48
N THR A 19 0.58 -23.45 0.83
CA THR A 19 0.63 -23.77 -0.62
C THR A 19 0.86 -22.52 -1.45
N ARG A 20 0.14 -21.42 -1.14
CA ARG A 20 0.34 -20.15 -1.83
C ARG A 20 1.78 -19.63 -1.69
N ASN A 21 2.39 -19.72 -0.52
CA ASN A 21 3.77 -19.27 -0.31
C ASN A 21 4.75 -20.13 -1.13
N ILE A 22 4.60 -21.46 -1.14
CA ILE A 22 5.41 -22.34 -2.00
C ILE A 22 5.27 -21.93 -3.48
N LEU A 23 4.05 -21.63 -3.95
CA LEU A 23 3.84 -21.23 -5.34
C LEU A 23 4.56 -19.92 -5.71
N PHE A 24 4.74 -19.01 -4.74
CA PHE A 24 5.59 -17.82 -4.92
C PHE A 24 7.08 -18.18 -4.91
N ASP A 25 7.52 -19.04 -3.97
CA ASP A 25 8.93 -19.42 -3.81
C ASP A 25 9.46 -20.19 -5.03
N VAL A 26 8.64 -21.04 -5.64
CA VAL A 26 8.99 -21.78 -6.87
C VAL A 26 8.75 -20.99 -8.17
N GLY A 27 8.28 -19.74 -8.07
CA GLY A 27 8.10 -18.83 -9.22
C GLY A 27 6.87 -19.12 -10.09
N ILE A 28 5.94 -19.98 -9.66
CA ILE A 28 4.68 -20.22 -10.37
C ILE A 28 3.77 -19.00 -10.25
N LEU A 29 3.75 -18.36 -9.08
CA LEU A 29 3.10 -17.06 -8.90
C LEU A 29 4.11 -15.96 -9.06
N ASN A 30 3.83 -15.02 -9.96
CA ASN A 30 4.71 -13.91 -10.25
C ASN A 30 4.73 -12.91 -9.09
N SER A 31 5.93 -12.55 -8.65
CA SER A 31 6.17 -11.40 -7.78
C SER A 31 6.76 -10.24 -8.58
N THR A 32 6.33 -9.03 -8.28
CA THR A 32 6.90 -7.82 -8.89
C THR A 32 8.01 -7.31 -8.00
N ILE A 33 9.21 -7.24 -8.55
CA ILE A 33 10.35 -6.60 -7.88
C ILE A 33 10.17 -5.09 -8.02
N ILE A 34 10.19 -4.38 -6.91
CA ILE A 34 10.14 -2.91 -6.88
C ILE A 34 11.56 -2.42 -7.04
N PRO A 35 11.88 -1.63 -8.09
CA PRO A 35 13.17 -0.99 -8.19
C PRO A 35 13.31 0.06 -7.07
N GLY A 36 14.49 0.11 -6.46
CA GLY A 36 14.77 1.06 -5.39
C GLY A 36 14.38 0.60 -3.98
N LYS A 37 14.51 1.50 -3.01
CA LYS A 37 14.20 1.23 -1.59
C LYS A 37 12.72 1.43 -1.31
N SER A 38 12.08 0.47 -0.68
CA SER A 38 10.66 0.55 -0.33
C SER A 38 10.41 0.21 1.14
N ILE A 39 9.46 0.91 1.74
CA ILE A 39 8.98 0.65 3.11
C ILE A 39 7.48 0.35 3.03
N SER A 40 7.07 -0.82 3.52
CA SER A 40 5.67 -1.18 3.60
C SER A 40 5.14 -0.93 5.01
N VAL A 41 4.15 -0.07 5.14
CA VAL A 41 3.46 0.21 6.41
C VAL A 41 2.11 -0.49 6.41
N GLY A 42 2.00 -1.52 7.23
CA GLY A 42 0.81 -2.35 7.36
C GLY A 42 0.36 -2.52 8.81
N ASN A 43 -0.68 -3.31 9.03
CA ASN A 43 -1.14 -3.71 10.36
C ASN A 43 -1.65 -5.15 10.37
N LEU A 44 -1.56 -5.77 11.55
CA LEU A 44 -2.05 -7.11 11.81
C LEU A 44 -3.47 -7.11 12.41
N SER A 45 -3.97 -5.95 12.82
CA SER A 45 -5.29 -5.78 13.44
C SER A 45 -6.18 -4.83 12.61
N VAL A 46 -7.49 -4.99 12.71
CA VAL A 46 -8.46 -4.11 12.04
C VAL A 46 -8.64 -2.82 12.85
N GLY A 47 -8.56 -1.66 12.19
CA GLY A 47 -8.80 -0.33 12.78
C GLY A 47 -7.56 0.31 13.43
N GLY A 48 -7.58 1.59 13.63
CA GLY A 48 -6.77 2.50 14.48
C GLY A 48 -5.30 2.15 14.81
N SER A 49 -4.60 1.41 13.98
CA SER A 49 -3.27 0.84 14.27
C SER A 49 -2.08 1.79 14.08
N GLY A 50 -2.33 3.09 13.89
CA GLY A 50 -1.26 4.08 13.77
C GLY A 50 -0.53 4.11 12.42
N LYS A 51 -1.10 3.54 11.33
CA LYS A 51 -0.48 3.57 9.99
C LYS A 51 -0.22 4.99 9.50
N THR A 52 -1.26 5.83 9.50
CA THR A 52 -1.16 7.22 9.02
C THR A 52 -0.14 8.05 9.80
N PRO A 53 -0.08 8.03 11.14
CA PRO A 53 1.00 8.64 11.89
C PRO A 53 2.40 8.10 11.52
N MET A 54 2.55 6.80 11.31
CA MET A 54 3.82 6.19 10.93
C MET A 54 4.27 6.64 9.54
N VAL A 55 3.37 6.64 8.55
CA VAL A 55 3.68 7.16 7.19
C VAL A 55 4.07 8.62 7.27
N ASN A 56 3.33 9.44 8.02
CA ASN A 56 3.65 10.86 8.22
C ASN A 56 5.03 11.05 8.84
N TYR A 57 5.40 10.26 9.84
CA TYR A 57 6.70 10.32 10.50
C TYR A 57 7.83 9.97 9.51
N LEU A 58 7.71 8.84 8.82
CA LEU A 58 8.71 8.38 7.87
C LEU A 58 8.89 9.37 6.71
N THR A 59 7.79 9.90 6.17
CA THR A 59 7.85 10.90 5.09
C THR A 59 8.54 12.18 5.58
N SER A 60 8.18 12.69 6.76
CA SER A 60 8.81 13.88 7.35
C SER A 60 10.32 13.70 7.57
N LEU A 61 10.73 12.49 7.96
CA LEU A 61 12.14 12.17 8.20
C LEU A 61 12.95 12.12 6.90
N LEU A 62 12.38 11.54 5.85
CA LEU A 62 13.14 11.16 4.64
C LEU A 62 13.02 12.15 3.48
N GLN A 63 11.96 12.98 3.42
CA GLN A 63 11.65 13.83 2.26
C GLN A 63 12.69 14.93 1.95
N ASN A 64 13.58 15.24 2.89
CA ASN A 64 14.63 16.23 2.67
C ASN A 64 15.89 15.64 2.02
N GLU A 65 16.09 14.33 2.13
CA GLU A 65 17.26 13.62 1.63
C GLU A 65 16.93 12.73 0.43
N HIS A 66 15.66 12.35 0.29
CA HIS A 66 15.20 11.41 -0.73
C HIS A 66 13.93 11.90 -1.42
N SER A 67 13.81 11.57 -2.71
CA SER A 67 12.54 11.69 -3.43
C SER A 67 11.58 10.61 -2.93
N ILE A 68 10.48 11.01 -2.31
CA ILE A 68 9.51 10.09 -1.69
C ILE A 68 8.26 9.98 -2.56
N GLN A 69 7.82 8.76 -2.76
CA GLN A 69 6.54 8.44 -3.37
C GLN A 69 5.69 7.64 -2.39
N ILE A 70 4.46 8.06 -2.15
CA ILE A 70 3.50 7.37 -1.28
C ILE A 70 2.47 6.67 -2.16
N LEU A 71 2.33 5.35 -2.00
CA LEU A 71 1.28 4.58 -2.64
C LEU A 71 0.26 4.12 -1.61
N SER A 72 -0.98 4.58 -1.74
CA SER A 72 -2.12 4.16 -0.95
C SER A 72 -3.15 3.39 -1.80
N ARG A 73 -3.99 2.61 -1.13
CA ARG A 73 -5.11 1.94 -1.80
C ARG A 73 -6.24 2.90 -2.16
N GLY A 74 -6.35 4.04 -1.47
CA GLY A 74 -7.44 5.00 -1.62
C GLY A 74 -8.77 4.45 -1.10
N TYR A 75 -8.78 3.96 0.15
CA TYR A 75 -10.01 3.43 0.75
C TYR A 75 -11.10 4.50 0.80
N GLY A 76 -12.35 4.12 0.46
CA GLY A 76 -13.52 5.01 0.49
C GLY A 76 -13.69 5.92 -0.73
N ARG A 77 -12.74 5.96 -1.67
CA ARG A 77 -12.87 6.74 -2.90
C ARG A 77 -13.93 6.15 -3.85
N LYS A 78 -14.50 6.99 -4.69
CA LYS A 78 -15.48 6.61 -5.72
C LYS A 78 -14.82 6.25 -7.06
N THR A 79 -13.58 6.70 -7.28
CA THR A 79 -12.80 6.40 -8.49
C THR A 79 -12.11 5.04 -8.37
N THR A 80 -11.68 4.49 -9.50
CA THR A 80 -10.95 3.21 -9.59
C THR A 80 -9.67 3.36 -10.41
N GLY A 81 -8.75 2.40 -10.25
CA GLY A 81 -7.50 2.35 -11.00
C GLY A 81 -6.40 3.25 -10.44
N TYR A 82 -5.34 3.39 -11.21
CA TYR A 82 -4.18 4.21 -10.86
C TYR A 82 -4.47 5.70 -11.04
N ARG A 83 -4.09 6.50 -10.05
CA ARG A 83 -4.23 7.96 -10.09
C ARG A 83 -3.09 8.62 -9.31
N HIS A 84 -2.48 9.64 -9.90
CA HIS A 84 -1.59 10.57 -9.21
C HIS A 84 -2.43 11.67 -8.58
N VAL A 85 -2.29 11.86 -7.27
CA VAL A 85 -3.05 12.85 -6.52
C VAL A 85 -2.56 14.26 -6.86
N ASN A 86 -3.48 15.18 -7.11
CA ASN A 86 -3.19 16.57 -7.46
C ASN A 86 -4.09 17.55 -6.72
N SER A 87 -3.87 18.84 -6.93
CA SER A 87 -4.57 19.93 -6.21
C SER A 87 -6.08 20.03 -6.50
N THR A 88 -6.58 19.40 -7.56
CA THR A 88 -8.01 19.37 -7.90
C THR A 88 -8.74 18.17 -7.32
N ASP A 89 -8.02 17.24 -6.69
CA ASP A 89 -8.60 16.06 -6.07
C ASP A 89 -9.23 16.35 -4.70
N ASP A 90 -10.23 15.57 -4.38
CA ASP A 90 -10.92 15.57 -3.09
C ASP A 90 -10.99 14.16 -2.48
N ALA A 91 -11.53 14.06 -1.27
CA ALA A 91 -11.67 12.78 -0.56
C ALA A 91 -12.52 11.76 -1.33
N SER A 92 -13.47 12.20 -2.16
CA SER A 92 -14.30 11.32 -2.96
C SER A 92 -13.55 10.72 -4.15
N THR A 93 -12.54 11.42 -4.66
CA THR A 93 -11.73 11.00 -5.82
C THR A 93 -10.53 10.16 -5.44
N VAL A 94 -9.87 10.45 -4.30
CA VAL A 94 -8.63 9.77 -3.92
C VAL A 94 -8.68 9.09 -2.55
N GLY A 95 -9.65 9.43 -1.71
CA GLY A 95 -9.77 8.97 -0.32
C GLY A 95 -9.15 9.96 0.67
N ASP A 96 -9.64 9.94 1.92
CA ASP A 96 -9.23 10.88 2.97
C ASP A 96 -7.73 10.80 3.29
N GLU A 97 -7.22 9.59 3.43
CA GLU A 97 -5.83 9.37 3.82
C GLU A 97 -4.82 9.86 2.75
N PRO A 98 -4.93 9.49 1.46
CA PRO A 98 -4.05 10.02 0.41
C PRO A 98 -4.16 11.53 0.23
N LEU A 99 -5.37 12.09 0.34
CA LEU A 99 -5.56 13.54 0.29
C LEU A 99 -4.81 14.25 1.41
N SER A 100 -4.88 13.71 2.63
CA SER A 100 -4.15 14.24 3.79
C SER A 100 -2.63 14.20 3.59
N TYR A 101 -2.09 13.13 2.99
CA TYR A 101 -0.65 13.06 2.66
C TYR A 101 -0.27 14.12 1.63
N PHE A 102 -1.07 14.27 0.57
CA PHE A 102 -0.84 15.29 -0.46
C PHE A 102 -0.85 16.69 0.13
N GLN A 103 -1.87 17.05 0.90
CA GLN A 103 -1.97 18.38 1.54
C GLN A 103 -0.79 18.68 2.46
N LYS A 104 -0.24 17.67 3.11
CA LYS A 104 0.85 17.83 4.06
C LYS A 104 2.23 17.89 3.43
N PHE A 105 2.48 17.14 2.36
CA PHE A 105 3.81 16.88 1.85
C PHE A 105 4.09 17.40 0.43
N ALA A 106 3.05 17.78 -0.33
CA ALA A 106 3.27 18.38 -1.64
C ALA A 106 3.99 19.74 -1.52
N PRO A 107 4.80 20.13 -2.49
CA PRO A 107 5.13 19.39 -3.73
C PRO A 107 6.33 18.44 -3.60
N LYS A 108 6.91 18.25 -2.41
CA LYS A 108 8.12 17.43 -2.21
C LYS A 108 7.90 15.92 -2.34
N THR A 109 6.66 15.46 -2.14
CA THR A 109 6.32 14.05 -2.12
C THR A 109 5.14 13.79 -3.05
N ASP A 110 5.33 12.87 -3.97
CA ASP A 110 4.26 12.41 -4.85
C ASP A 110 3.36 11.40 -4.13
N VAL A 111 2.05 11.53 -4.31
CA VAL A 111 1.06 10.63 -3.72
C VAL A 111 0.27 9.95 -4.82
N PHE A 112 0.17 8.63 -4.73
CA PHE A 112 -0.54 7.81 -5.71
C PHE A 112 -1.58 6.94 -5.02
N VAL A 113 -2.65 6.62 -5.73
CA VAL A 113 -3.68 5.69 -5.28
C VAL A 113 -3.93 4.63 -6.33
N CYS A 114 -4.02 3.36 -5.90
CA CYS A 114 -4.38 2.23 -6.75
C CYS A 114 -4.78 1.01 -5.91
N GLU A 115 -5.84 0.31 -6.28
CA GLU A 115 -6.24 -0.94 -5.65
C GLU A 115 -5.26 -2.08 -5.95
N LYS A 116 -4.72 -2.09 -7.18
CA LYS A 116 -3.77 -3.07 -7.68
C LYS A 116 -2.35 -2.52 -7.56
N ARG A 117 -1.70 -2.82 -6.42
CA ARG A 117 -0.36 -2.29 -6.14
C ARG A 117 0.68 -2.62 -7.19
N GLN A 118 0.64 -3.82 -7.78
CA GLN A 118 1.58 -4.23 -8.83
C GLN A 118 1.48 -3.33 -10.06
N GLU A 119 0.25 -3.03 -10.52
CA GLU A 119 0.01 -2.11 -11.63
C GLU A 119 0.52 -0.69 -11.31
N ALA A 120 0.28 -0.22 -10.08
CA ALA A 120 0.75 1.08 -9.66
C ALA A 120 2.29 1.19 -9.66
N LEU A 121 2.97 0.17 -9.14
CA LEU A 121 4.43 0.17 -9.04
C LEU A 121 5.12 0.22 -10.41
N VAL A 122 4.55 -0.46 -11.41
CA VAL A 122 5.06 -0.38 -12.79
C VAL A 122 4.94 1.06 -13.31
N LYS A 123 3.75 1.68 -13.17
CA LYS A 123 3.52 3.06 -13.63
C LYS A 123 4.33 4.11 -12.86
N MET A 124 4.51 3.93 -11.56
CA MET A 124 5.35 4.81 -10.74
C MET A 124 6.82 4.76 -11.17
N ASN A 125 7.32 3.59 -11.52
CA ASN A 125 8.69 3.43 -12.01
C ASN A 125 8.89 4.07 -13.40
N GLU A 126 7.87 4.10 -14.25
CA GLU A 126 7.91 4.80 -15.54
C GLU A 126 8.02 6.33 -15.38
N LEU A 127 7.41 6.88 -14.31
CA LEU A 127 7.44 8.32 -14.04
C LEU A 127 8.77 8.79 -13.42
N ASN A 128 9.43 7.96 -12.64
CA ASN A 128 10.72 8.25 -12.02
C ASN A 128 11.60 6.99 -12.09
N PRO A 129 12.25 6.74 -13.22
CA PRO A 129 13.23 5.66 -13.34
C PRO A 129 14.42 5.95 -12.41
N SER A 130 14.60 5.10 -11.40
CA SER A 130 15.70 5.14 -10.43
C SER A 130 17.02 4.70 -11.04
#